data_bdb08be3b10f40ab9249d3bc81d1ce66
#
_entry.id   bdb08be3b10f40ab9249d3bc81d1ce66
#
_cell.length_a   1.000
_cell.length_b   1.000
_cell.length_c   1.000
_cell.angle_alpha   90.00
_cell.angle_beta   90.00
_cell.angle_gamma   90.00
#
_symmetry.space_group_name_H-M   'P 1'
#
loop_
_entity.id
_entity.type
_entity.pdbx_description
1 polymer ?
#
loop_
_entity_poly.entity_id
_entity_poly.type
_entity_poly.pdbx_seq_one_letter_code
_entity_poly.pdbx_strand_id
1 'polypeptide(L)'
;MSVPPANCTPEPASEIVPPAIERLAADLRTRLAIVQQARAEDLDAVRATYARLGVEADCTPFFTDLPARMAAAHLVISRSGASTVAELSAIGRPAILVPLPHSLDQDQFVNAGALAEAGAAVRIEQRDFTPERLADLVMATARI
;
A
#
# COMPACT_ATOMS: atom_id res chain seq x y z
N MET A 1 -7.93 1.26 -3.71
CA MET A 1 -6.55 0.90 -3.29
C MET A 1 -6.51 0.73 -1.79
N SER A 2 -5.95 -0.35 -1.31
CA SER A 2 -5.88 -0.63 0.13
C SER A 2 -4.43 -0.63 0.59
N VAL A 3 -4.15 0.08 1.67
CA VAL A 3 -2.82 0.19 2.26
C VAL A 3 -2.90 -0.30 3.70
N PRO A 4 -2.63 -1.58 3.96
CA PRO A 4 -2.61 -2.10 5.32
C PRO A 4 -1.40 -1.59 6.11
N PRO A 5 -1.40 -1.74 7.42
CA PRO A 5 -0.34 -1.20 8.26
C PRO A 5 0.96 -1.96 8.08
N ALA A 6 2.04 -1.26 8.22
CA ALA A 6 3.29 -1.88 8.55
C ALA A 6 3.34 -2.05 10.06
N ASN A 7 3.64 -3.26 10.50
CA ASN A 7 3.72 -3.57 11.92
C ASN A 7 4.74 -2.69 12.64
N CYS A 8 4.26 -1.76 13.45
CA CYS A 8 5.03 -1.03 14.47
C CYS A 8 6.27 -0.26 14.02
N THR A 9 6.53 -0.08 12.74
CA THR A 9 7.62 0.76 12.25
C THR A 9 7.10 2.12 11.84
N PRO A 10 7.98 3.15 11.81
CA PRO A 10 7.61 4.42 11.19
C PRO A 10 7.05 4.11 9.81
N GLU A 11 5.89 4.65 9.55
CA GLU A 11 5.09 4.22 8.42
C GLU A 11 5.56 4.87 7.13
N PRO A 12 6.36 4.19 6.31
CA PRO A 12 6.63 4.70 4.97
C PRO A 12 5.35 4.94 4.20
N ALA A 13 4.29 4.17 4.48
CA ALA A 13 3.01 4.37 3.83
C ALA A 13 2.44 5.78 4.06
N SER A 14 2.47 6.28 5.30
CA SER A 14 1.98 7.63 5.60
C SER A 14 2.85 8.74 4.99
N GLU A 15 4.13 8.47 4.76
CA GLU A 15 5.07 9.43 4.17
C GLU A 15 5.10 9.36 2.65
N ILE A 16 4.82 8.21 2.06
CA ILE A 16 5.01 7.95 0.62
C ILE A 16 3.69 7.97 -0.15
N VAL A 17 2.63 7.36 0.38
CA VAL A 17 1.39 7.18 -0.39
C VAL A 17 0.69 8.51 -0.67
N PRO A 18 0.43 9.40 0.33
CA PRO A 18 -0.22 10.67 0.03
C PRO A 18 0.54 11.53 -0.99
N PRO A 19 1.88 11.72 -0.89
CA PRO A 19 2.62 12.44 -1.92
C PRO A 19 2.58 11.77 -3.30
N ALA A 20 2.54 10.45 -3.35
CA ALA A 20 2.41 9.73 -4.63
C ALA A 20 1.06 10.02 -5.28
N ILE A 21 -0.01 10.01 -4.52
CA ILE A 21 -1.36 10.33 -5.02
C ILE A 21 -1.44 11.77 -5.52
N GLU A 22 -0.74 12.69 -4.87
CA GLU A 22 -0.67 14.09 -5.30
C GLU A 22 -0.06 14.23 -6.70
N ARG A 23 0.83 13.34 -7.09
CA ARG A 23 1.50 13.35 -8.40
C ARG A 23 0.60 12.83 -9.53
N LEU A 24 -0.53 12.21 -9.21
CA LEU A 24 -1.44 11.68 -10.21
C LEU A 24 -2.27 12.80 -10.84
N ALA A 25 -2.71 12.58 -12.08
CA ALA A 25 -3.63 13.52 -12.74
C ALA A 25 -4.95 13.63 -11.97
N ALA A 26 -5.55 14.83 -12.02
CA ALA A 26 -6.77 15.09 -11.24
C ALA A 26 -7.93 14.17 -11.60
N ASP A 27 -8.08 13.79 -12.86
CA ASP A 27 -9.12 12.88 -13.31
C ASP A 27 -8.92 11.45 -12.75
N LEU A 28 -7.68 11.02 -12.60
CA LEU A 28 -7.38 9.74 -11.97
C LEU A 28 -7.65 9.81 -10.45
N ARG A 29 -7.23 10.90 -9.80
CA ARG A 29 -7.49 11.07 -8.36
C ARG A 29 -8.96 10.98 -8.00
N THR A 30 -9.83 11.55 -8.80
CA THR A 30 -11.29 11.52 -8.54
C THR A 30 -11.90 10.14 -8.65
N ARG A 31 -11.21 9.20 -9.31
CA ARG A 31 -11.67 7.81 -9.44
C ARG A 31 -11.09 6.87 -8.39
N LEU A 32 -10.21 7.36 -7.53
CA LEU A 32 -9.60 6.55 -6.49
C LEU A 32 -10.45 6.54 -5.22
N ALA A 33 -10.52 5.37 -4.61
CA ALA A 33 -11.00 5.20 -3.24
C ALA A 33 -9.87 4.54 -2.46
N ILE A 34 -9.37 5.21 -1.43
CA ILE A 34 -8.22 4.77 -0.67
C ILE A 34 -8.66 4.27 0.70
N VAL A 35 -8.16 3.11 1.09
CA VAL A 35 -8.29 2.57 2.43
C VAL A 35 -6.89 2.46 3.00
N GLN A 36 -6.60 3.22 4.04
CA GLN A 36 -5.25 3.29 4.59
C GLN A 36 -5.26 3.23 6.11
N GLN A 37 -4.43 2.36 6.67
CA GLN A 37 -4.11 2.43 8.09
C GLN A 37 -2.99 3.44 8.30
N ALA A 38 -3.18 4.32 9.28
CA ALA A 38 -2.20 5.30 9.68
C ALA A 38 -2.17 5.36 11.19
N ARG A 39 -0.98 5.54 11.77
CA ARG A 39 -0.86 5.69 13.21
C ARG A 39 -1.64 6.91 13.67
N ALA A 40 -2.09 6.90 14.93
CA ALA A 40 -2.87 8.01 15.48
C ALA A 40 -2.18 9.37 15.29
N GLU A 41 -0.85 9.41 15.46
CA GLU A 41 -0.05 10.63 15.29
C GLU A 41 0.03 11.14 13.85
N ASP A 42 -0.18 10.27 12.85
CA ASP A 42 -0.13 10.63 11.43
C ASP A 42 -1.51 10.84 10.82
N LEU A 43 -2.55 10.40 11.50
CA LEU A 43 -3.89 10.26 10.95
C LEU A 43 -4.48 11.58 10.45
N ASP A 44 -4.37 12.64 11.23
CA ASP A 44 -4.93 13.94 10.86
C ASP A 44 -4.25 14.52 9.62
N ALA A 45 -2.92 14.39 9.54
CA ALA A 45 -2.16 14.86 8.39
C ALA A 45 -2.50 14.08 7.12
N VAL A 46 -2.65 12.77 7.23
CA VAL A 46 -3.01 11.90 6.11
C VAL A 46 -4.41 12.23 5.60
N ARG A 47 -5.38 12.35 6.50
CA ARG A 47 -6.76 12.72 6.14
C ARG A 47 -6.83 14.09 5.49
N ALA A 48 -6.11 15.07 6.04
CA ALA A 48 -6.08 16.42 5.49
C ALA A 48 -5.51 16.45 4.07
N THR A 49 -4.47 15.69 3.81
CA THR A 49 -3.87 15.60 2.47
C THR A 49 -4.85 15.02 1.46
N TYR A 50 -5.53 13.92 1.78
CA TYR A 50 -6.50 13.33 0.86
C TYR A 50 -7.71 14.25 0.63
N ALA A 51 -8.18 14.94 1.68
CA ALA A 51 -9.26 15.91 1.53
C ALA A 51 -8.85 17.06 0.59
N ARG A 52 -7.64 17.58 0.76
CA ARG A 52 -7.10 18.62 -0.12
C ARG A 52 -7.01 18.17 -1.57
N LEU A 53 -6.65 16.91 -1.80
CA LEU A 53 -6.52 16.35 -3.14
C LEU A 53 -7.85 15.92 -3.77
N GLY A 54 -8.94 15.99 -3.03
CA GLY A 54 -10.24 15.54 -3.51
C GLY A 54 -10.36 14.04 -3.69
N VAL A 55 -9.62 13.26 -2.90
CA VAL A 55 -9.61 11.80 -2.96
C VAL A 55 -10.48 11.24 -1.85
N GLU A 56 -11.38 10.31 -2.20
CA GLU A 56 -12.13 9.56 -1.22
C GLU A 56 -11.18 8.64 -0.44
N ALA A 57 -11.14 8.77 0.88
CA ALA A 57 -10.24 8.00 1.71
C ALA A 57 -10.89 7.62 3.03
N ASP A 58 -10.72 6.34 3.39
CA ASP A 58 -11.09 5.80 4.70
C ASP A 58 -9.79 5.49 5.45
N CYS A 59 -9.45 6.34 6.39
CA CYS A 59 -8.20 6.25 7.13
C CYS A 59 -8.50 6.06 8.62
N THR A 60 -7.99 4.99 9.19
CA THR A 60 -8.11 4.70 10.63
C THR A 60 -6.83 4.05 11.15
N PRO A 61 -6.58 4.08 12.48
CA PRO A 61 -5.45 3.36 13.04
C PRO A 61 -5.59 1.85 12.94
N PHE A 62 -6.81 1.33 12.84
CA PHE A 62 -7.06 -0.10 12.84
C PHE A 62 -8.36 -0.44 12.10
N PHE A 63 -8.31 -1.48 11.27
CA PHE A 63 -9.48 -2.06 10.62
C PHE A 63 -9.74 -3.47 11.16
N THR A 64 -10.98 -3.76 11.50
CA THR A 64 -11.41 -5.10 11.93
C THR A 64 -11.70 -6.03 10.76
N ASP A 65 -11.89 -5.46 9.56
CA ASP A 65 -12.30 -6.16 8.35
C ASP A 65 -11.24 -6.08 7.24
N LEU A 66 -9.97 -6.04 7.62
CA LEU A 66 -8.88 -5.84 6.65
C LEU A 66 -8.85 -6.88 5.54
N PRO A 67 -9.04 -8.19 5.79
CA PRO A 67 -9.09 -9.17 4.70
C PRO A 67 -10.18 -8.88 3.67
N ALA A 68 -11.35 -8.44 4.10
CA ALA A 68 -12.44 -8.08 3.20
C ALA A 68 -12.10 -6.82 2.38
N ARG A 69 -11.45 -5.85 3.01
CA ARG A 69 -10.96 -4.64 2.33
C ARG A 69 -9.92 -4.96 1.27
N MET A 70 -8.99 -5.87 1.58
CA MET A 70 -7.99 -6.32 0.62
C MET A 70 -8.63 -7.05 -0.56
N ALA A 71 -9.61 -7.91 -0.30
CA ALA A 71 -10.31 -8.64 -1.35
C ALA A 71 -11.08 -7.72 -2.31
N ALA A 72 -11.56 -6.59 -1.81
CA ALA A 72 -12.28 -5.60 -2.60
C ALA A 72 -11.34 -4.61 -3.33
N ALA A 73 -10.07 -4.58 -3.00
CA ALA A 73 -9.12 -3.62 -3.57
C ALA A 73 -8.66 -4.03 -4.97
N HIS A 74 -8.43 -3.06 -5.84
CA HIS A 74 -7.80 -3.29 -7.13
C HIS A 74 -6.28 -3.39 -7.02
N LEU A 75 -5.72 -2.77 -5.99
CA LEU A 75 -4.29 -2.80 -5.72
C LEU A 75 -4.08 -2.74 -4.21
N VAL A 76 -3.22 -3.60 -3.70
CA VAL A 76 -2.83 -3.62 -2.29
C VAL A 76 -1.37 -3.20 -2.16
N ILE A 77 -1.08 -2.31 -1.23
CA ILE A 77 0.29 -1.89 -0.89
C ILE A 77 0.54 -2.29 0.55
N SER A 78 1.56 -3.11 0.79
CA SER A 78 1.74 -3.70 2.10
C SER A 78 3.19 -4.08 2.37
N ARG A 79 3.50 -4.31 3.64
CA ARG A 79 4.63 -5.13 4.05
C ARG A 79 4.37 -6.59 3.63
N SER A 80 5.41 -7.40 3.61
CA SER A 80 5.35 -8.78 3.14
C SER A 80 5.52 -9.80 4.26
N GLY A 81 4.86 -9.57 5.39
CA GLY A 81 4.76 -10.57 6.45
C GLY A 81 4.07 -11.85 5.96
N ALA A 82 4.36 -12.97 6.60
CA ALA A 82 3.88 -14.28 6.14
C ALA A 82 2.36 -14.37 6.03
N SER A 83 1.62 -13.81 7.00
CA SER A 83 0.15 -13.84 6.97
C SER A 83 -0.41 -12.99 5.84
N THR A 84 0.17 -11.81 5.59
CA THR A 84 -0.25 -10.93 4.50
C THR A 84 -0.02 -11.58 3.15
N VAL A 85 1.15 -12.19 2.96
CA VAL A 85 1.49 -12.89 1.71
C VAL A 85 0.55 -14.07 1.48
N ALA A 86 0.24 -14.84 2.52
CA ALA A 86 -0.72 -15.94 2.43
C ALA A 86 -2.11 -15.46 2.03
N GLU A 87 -2.59 -14.37 2.63
CA GLU A 87 -3.88 -13.78 2.28
C GLU A 87 -3.92 -13.26 0.85
N LEU A 88 -2.87 -12.56 0.42
CA LEU A 88 -2.78 -12.05 -0.97
C LEU A 88 -2.76 -13.17 -1.98
N SER A 89 -2.07 -14.27 -1.69
CA SER A 89 -2.04 -15.45 -2.55
C SER A 89 -3.43 -16.05 -2.72
N ALA A 90 -4.21 -16.09 -1.65
CA ALA A 90 -5.57 -16.63 -1.68
C ALA A 90 -6.55 -15.68 -2.39
N ILE A 91 -6.39 -14.37 -2.21
CA ILE A 91 -7.28 -13.36 -2.78
C ILE A 91 -7.02 -13.12 -4.28
N GLY A 92 -5.77 -13.24 -4.71
CA GLY A 92 -5.37 -13.05 -6.10
C GLY A 92 -5.41 -11.60 -6.58
N ARG A 93 -5.25 -10.63 -5.69
CA ARG A 93 -5.21 -9.21 -6.06
C ARG A 93 -3.77 -8.75 -6.32
N PRO A 94 -3.57 -7.85 -7.30
CA PRO A 94 -2.25 -7.26 -7.52
C PRO A 94 -1.76 -6.53 -6.29
N ALA A 95 -0.47 -6.66 -6.00
CA ALA A 95 0.11 -6.06 -4.81
C ALA A 95 1.47 -5.43 -5.09
N ILE A 96 1.75 -4.37 -4.35
CA ILE A 96 3.09 -3.81 -4.20
C ILE A 96 3.55 -4.17 -2.80
N LEU A 97 4.62 -4.93 -2.70
CA LEU A 97 5.14 -5.41 -1.43
C LEU A 97 6.44 -4.71 -1.09
N VAL A 98 6.47 -4.07 0.07
CA VAL A 98 7.64 -3.36 0.59
C VAL A 98 8.14 -4.12 1.81
N PRO A 99 9.16 -4.98 1.66
CA PRO A 99 9.69 -5.75 2.77
C PRO A 99 10.18 -4.85 3.90
N LEU A 100 9.91 -5.26 5.14
CA LEU A 100 10.43 -4.57 6.31
C LEU A 100 11.97 -4.72 6.33
N PRO A 101 12.73 -3.61 6.30
CA PRO A 101 14.18 -3.68 6.41
C PRO A 101 14.58 -4.34 7.72
N HIS A 102 15.63 -5.15 7.69
CA HIS A 102 16.18 -5.81 8.89
C HIS A 102 15.19 -6.76 9.58
N SER A 103 14.20 -7.27 8.84
CA SER A 103 13.36 -8.34 9.38
C SER A 103 14.20 -9.58 9.64
N LEU A 104 13.79 -10.37 10.62
CA LEU A 104 14.54 -11.57 11.03
C LEU A 104 14.76 -12.48 9.81
N ASP A 105 16.02 -12.85 9.57
CA ASP A 105 16.42 -13.69 8.43
C ASP A 105 15.94 -13.18 7.08
N GLN A 106 15.62 -11.89 6.96
CA GLN A 106 15.06 -11.30 5.74
C GLN A 106 13.79 -11.99 5.25
N ASP A 107 12.99 -12.49 6.17
CA ASP A 107 11.76 -13.23 5.85
C ASP A 107 10.83 -12.45 4.92
N GLN A 108 10.65 -11.16 5.19
CA GLN A 108 9.74 -10.35 4.38
C GLN A 108 10.26 -10.16 2.95
N PHE A 109 11.56 -10.04 2.79
CA PHE A 109 12.16 -9.95 1.46
C PHE A 109 11.93 -11.23 0.66
N VAL A 110 12.15 -12.39 1.28
CA VAL A 110 11.93 -13.68 0.65
C VAL A 110 10.45 -13.92 0.33
N ASN A 111 9.57 -13.58 1.27
CA ASN A 111 8.11 -13.73 1.07
C ASN A 111 7.62 -12.88 -0.12
N ALA A 112 8.08 -11.64 -0.21
CA ALA A 112 7.73 -10.78 -1.33
C ALA A 112 8.27 -11.32 -2.66
N GLY A 113 9.47 -11.87 -2.64
CA GLY A 113 10.10 -12.47 -3.82
C GLY A 113 9.30 -13.63 -4.39
N ALA A 114 8.75 -14.47 -3.55
CA ALA A 114 7.93 -15.61 -4.00
C ALA A 114 6.70 -15.15 -4.78
N LEU A 115 5.99 -14.13 -4.29
CA LEU A 115 4.85 -13.57 -5.01
C LEU A 115 5.27 -12.81 -6.28
N ALA A 116 6.37 -12.10 -6.23
CA ALA A 116 6.87 -11.36 -7.39
C ALA A 116 7.28 -12.30 -8.53
N GLU A 117 7.95 -13.40 -8.21
CA GLU A 117 8.33 -14.43 -9.19
C GLU A 117 7.12 -15.10 -9.84
N ALA A 118 6.03 -15.23 -9.07
CA ALA A 118 4.78 -15.76 -9.59
C ALA A 118 4.00 -14.74 -10.42
N GLY A 119 4.47 -13.50 -10.55
CA GLY A 119 3.79 -12.45 -11.30
C GLY A 119 2.61 -11.81 -10.56
N ALA A 120 2.43 -12.10 -9.28
CA ALA A 120 1.30 -11.64 -8.49
C ALA A 120 1.57 -10.33 -7.73
N ALA A 121 2.83 -9.90 -7.67
CA ALA A 121 3.22 -8.72 -6.93
C ALA A 121 4.47 -8.07 -7.52
N VAL A 122 4.68 -6.81 -7.15
CA VAL A 122 5.95 -6.10 -7.37
C VAL A 122 6.62 -5.95 -6.00
N ARG A 123 7.86 -6.37 -5.90
CA ARG A 123 8.68 -6.20 -4.70
C ARG A 123 9.51 -4.94 -4.84
N ILE A 124 9.36 -4.01 -3.90
CA ILE A 124 10.16 -2.79 -3.85
C ILE A 124 10.80 -2.69 -2.48
N GLU A 125 12.11 -2.59 -2.41
CA GLU A 125 12.78 -2.35 -1.14
C GLU A 125 12.44 -0.96 -0.61
N GLN A 126 12.38 -0.80 0.71
CA GLN A 126 11.96 0.46 1.33
C GLN A 126 12.78 1.65 0.83
N ARG A 127 14.09 1.50 0.62
CA ARG A 127 14.98 2.55 0.11
C ARG A 127 14.58 3.05 -1.28
N ASP A 128 13.91 2.19 -2.08
CA ASP A 128 13.47 2.50 -3.44
C ASP A 128 11.98 2.87 -3.51
N PHE A 129 11.29 2.78 -2.39
CA PHE A 129 9.87 3.09 -2.29
C PHE A 129 9.67 4.59 -2.13
N THR A 130 9.52 5.27 -3.25
CA THR A 130 9.40 6.73 -3.33
C THR A 130 8.03 7.12 -3.89
N PRO A 131 7.58 8.37 -3.65
CA PRO A 131 6.34 8.85 -4.25
C PRO A 131 6.32 8.74 -5.76
N GLU A 132 7.43 9.03 -6.43
CA GLU A 132 7.56 8.94 -7.89
C GLU A 132 7.37 7.51 -8.38
N ARG A 133 8.05 6.57 -7.74
CA ARG A 133 7.96 5.15 -8.09
C ARG A 133 6.56 4.61 -7.90
N LEU A 134 5.93 4.95 -6.78
CA LEU A 134 4.58 4.51 -6.48
C LEU A 134 3.57 5.11 -7.46
N ALA A 135 3.68 6.40 -7.77
CA ALA A 135 2.80 7.05 -8.74
C ALA A 135 2.85 6.35 -10.10
N ASP A 136 4.05 6.03 -10.59
CA ASP A 136 4.23 5.32 -11.84
C ASP A 136 3.54 3.94 -11.82
N LEU A 137 3.67 3.20 -10.73
CA LEU A 137 3.04 1.88 -10.59
C LEU A 137 1.51 1.97 -10.50
N VAL A 138 0.98 2.96 -9.81
CA VAL A 138 -0.46 3.19 -9.73
C VAL A 138 -1.02 3.52 -11.12
N MET A 139 -0.35 4.40 -11.86
CA MET A 139 -0.75 4.73 -13.21
C MET A 139 -0.72 3.53 -14.14
N ALA A 140 0.29 2.69 -14.04
CA ALA A 140 0.40 1.46 -14.83
C ALA A 140 -0.75 0.49 -14.51
N THR A 141 -1.10 0.34 -13.24
CA THR A 141 -2.22 -0.51 -12.81
C THR A 141 -3.56 0.02 -13.29
N ALA A 142 -3.74 1.34 -13.24
CA ALA A 142 -5.01 1.97 -13.63
C ALA A 142 -5.29 1.88 -15.14
N ARG A 143 -4.29 1.59 -15.95
CA ARG A 143 -4.44 1.43 -17.41
C ARG A 143 -4.92 0.03 -17.82
N ILE A 144 -4.95 -0.89 -16.90
CA ILE A 144 -5.41 -2.25 -17.14
C ILE A 144 -6.97 -2.33 -16.94
#